data_e96719b5543bcbfe68471d5d8234ebae
#
_entry.id   e96719b5543bcbfe68471d5d8234ebae
#
_cell.length_a   1.000
_cell.length_b   1.000
_cell.length_c   1.000
_cell.angle_alpha   90.00
_cell.angle_beta   90.00
_cell.angle_gamma   90.00
#
_symmetry.space_group_name_H-M   'P 1'
#
loop_
_entity.id
_entity.type
_entity.pdbx_description
1 polymer ?
#
loop_
_entity_poly.entity_id
_entity_poly.type
_entity_poly.pdbx_seq_one_letter_code
_entity_poly.pdbx_strand_id
1 'polypeptide(L)'
;MNVLFVTHNYLHIKGGGAFATRAIVNAFAEVADTVKLLYPAVKDCTRPSINPKIVAIPVYYDAPKIIKAINVYTGRINRYYNVFEEYIDDSIDTVVFDTSIASHKLINIAKERKLKVITIHHNYQVEFAKDDTPISIKYPLVYWIKKAEEAAVVNSDINICLTKSDENALKDHYCKTARFKVLGIFEPEDEPPVRPKERKDSHNYIITGNLSVKQTTDALYPWIRTYYPILKQTDPEARLTVAGYMPQKELYELCSLYDIDIVASPQSMAQYLMESDFYICPTHLGSGIKLRIMDGLRMGMPVITHKNSARGYDAFMNTAVFAYDNEISFKESVVQMLGKEFERDKIQEEYLREFSFKEGVKRLKEIVSNL
;
A
#
# COMPACT_ATOMS: atom_id res chain seq x y z
N MET A 1 27.02 4.30 -0.22
CA MET A 1 26.02 3.94 -1.23
C MET A 1 25.36 5.19 -1.76
N ASN A 2 25.54 5.46 -3.06
CA ASN A 2 24.93 6.60 -3.75
C ASN A 2 23.83 6.08 -4.68
N VAL A 3 22.60 6.46 -4.38
CA VAL A 3 21.41 5.83 -4.94
C VAL A 3 20.75 6.69 -6.01
N LEU A 4 20.45 6.09 -7.17
CA LEU A 4 19.41 6.56 -8.08
C LEU A 4 18.14 5.76 -7.84
N PHE A 5 17.14 6.37 -7.22
CA PHE A 5 15.85 5.78 -6.94
C PHE A 5 14.85 6.12 -8.05
N VAL A 6 14.25 5.14 -8.68
CA VAL A 6 13.35 5.31 -9.83
C VAL A 6 11.97 4.76 -9.50
N THR A 7 10.96 5.62 -9.54
CA THR A 7 9.57 5.22 -9.26
C THR A 7 8.59 5.62 -10.35
N HIS A 8 7.57 4.81 -10.56
CA HIS A 8 6.40 5.14 -11.40
C HIS A 8 5.23 5.76 -10.61
N ASN A 9 5.33 5.77 -9.28
CA ASN A 9 4.28 6.29 -8.41
C ASN A 9 4.27 7.81 -8.39
N TYR A 10 3.10 8.41 -8.57
CA TYR A 10 2.89 9.85 -8.41
C TYR A 10 2.84 10.19 -6.92
N LEU A 11 3.87 10.81 -6.38
CA LEU A 11 4.05 11.01 -4.93
C LEU A 11 3.10 12.03 -4.31
N HIS A 12 2.43 12.88 -5.09
CA HIS A 12 1.41 13.83 -4.62
C HIS A 12 0.03 13.16 -4.41
N ILE A 13 -0.16 11.94 -4.92
CA ILE A 13 -1.43 11.22 -4.79
C ILE A 13 -1.53 10.57 -3.40
N LYS A 14 -2.72 10.65 -2.79
CA LYS A 14 -3.04 9.91 -1.58
C LYS A 14 -3.46 8.48 -1.95
N GLY A 15 -2.50 7.58 -2.05
CA GLY A 15 -2.73 6.18 -2.40
C GLY A 15 -1.64 5.26 -1.85
N GLY A 16 -1.94 3.96 -1.76
CA GLY A 16 -1.06 2.96 -1.14
C GLY A 16 0.33 2.90 -1.74
N GLY A 17 0.43 2.89 -3.08
CA GLY A 17 1.73 2.89 -3.76
C GLY A 17 2.56 4.13 -3.47
N ALA A 18 1.94 5.32 -3.52
CA ALA A 18 2.63 6.56 -3.20
C ALA A 18 3.05 6.66 -1.72
N PHE A 19 2.24 6.13 -0.82
CA PHE A 19 2.59 6.03 0.61
C PHE A 19 3.83 5.16 0.80
N ALA A 20 3.81 3.93 0.29
CA ALA A 20 4.93 3.00 0.40
C ALA A 20 6.21 3.56 -0.24
N THR A 21 6.11 4.17 -1.44
CA THR A 21 7.26 4.81 -2.09
C THR A 21 7.85 5.93 -1.25
N ARG A 22 7.01 6.81 -0.65
CA ARG A 22 7.51 7.87 0.24
C ARG A 22 8.22 7.29 1.46
N ALA A 23 7.64 6.29 2.11
CA ALA A 23 8.25 5.61 3.24
C ALA A 23 9.64 5.06 2.88
N ILE A 24 9.72 4.32 1.77
CA ILE A 24 10.94 3.64 1.38
C ILE A 24 12.01 4.63 0.91
N VAL A 25 11.67 5.64 0.08
CA VAL A 25 12.68 6.61 -0.38
C VAL A 25 13.19 7.49 0.76
N ASN A 26 12.33 7.85 1.73
CA ASN A 26 12.73 8.56 2.93
C ASN A 26 13.68 7.70 3.79
N ALA A 27 13.40 6.38 3.91
CA ALA A 27 14.29 5.46 4.60
C ALA A 27 15.65 5.31 3.88
N PHE A 28 15.66 5.27 2.54
CA PHE A 28 16.93 5.31 1.79
C PHE A 28 17.74 6.59 2.07
N ALA A 29 17.08 7.74 2.27
CA ALA A 29 17.78 8.97 2.64
C ALA A 29 18.44 8.95 4.02
N GLU A 30 18.05 8.01 4.89
CA GLU A 30 18.69 7.80 6.20
C GLU A 30 19.81 6.74 6.17
N VAL A 31 19.84 5.86 5.15
CA VAL A 31 20.83 4.77 5.08
C VAL A 31 21.86 4.94 3.97
N ALA A 32 21.60 5.77 2.97
CA ALA A 32 22.50 6.07 1.87
C ALA A 32 23.24 7.39 2.08
N ASP A 33 24.38 7.56 1.43
CA ASP A 33 25.14 8.82 1.45
C ASP A 33 24.42 9.90 0.64
N THR A 34 23.90 9.52 -0.53
CA THR A 34 23.10 10.39 -1.40
C THR A 34 21.93 9.64 -2.03
N VAL A 35 20.81 10.33 -2.24
CA VAL A 35 19.64 9.79 -2.95
C VAL A 35 19.19 10.79 -4.02
N LYS A 36 19.25 10.39 -5.28
CA LYS A 36 18.58 11.06 -6.40
C LYS A 36 17.28 10.32 -6.70
N LEU A 37 16.15 11.01 -6.67
CA LEU A 37 14.83 10.43 -6.89
C LEU A 37 14.28 10.86 -8.26
N LEU A 38 14.18 9.91 -9.18
CA LEU A 38 13.52 10.08 -10.47
C LEU A 38 12.05 9.68 -10.34
N TYR A 39 11.14 10.64 -10.47
CA TYR A 39 9.71 10.42 -10.23
C TYR A 39 8.82 11.12 -11.26
N PRO A 40 7.58 10.61 -11.50
CA PRO A 40 6.64 11.26 -12.41
C PRO A 40 6.03 12.50 -11.74
N ALA A 41 6.07 13.63 -12.43
CA ALA A 41 5.48 14.87 -11.97
C ALA A 41 4.36 15.35 -12.92
N VAL A 42 3.41 16.09 -12.35
CA VAL A 42 2.38 16.81 -13.08
C VAL A 42 2.63 18.30 -12.89
N LYS A 43 2.46 19.08 -13.97
CA LYS A 43 2.57 20.54 -13.90
C LYS A 43 1.56 21.07 -12.88
N ASP A 44 1.96 22.08 -12.15
CA ASP A 44 1.14 22.76 -11.13
C ASP A 44 0.72 21.93 -9.91
N CYS A 45 1.29 20.73 -9.72
CA CYS A 45 1.12 19.98 -8.48
C CYS A 45 2.12 20.38 -7.41
N THR A 46 1.69 20.33 -6.15
CA THR A 46 2.56 20.53 -4.99
C THR A 46 3.72 19.52 -4.99
N ARG A 47 4.90 19.98 -4.57
CA ARG A 47 6.03 19.06 -4.38
C ARG A 47 5.66 17.99 -3.36
N PRO A 48 6.07 16.73 -3.58
CA PRO A 48 5.82 15.67 -2.61
C PRO A 48 6.52 15.97 -1.28
N SER A 49 5.88 15.62 -0.17
CA SER A 49 6.52 15.62 1.15
C SER A 49 7.48 14.43 1.21
N ILE A 50 8.77 14.71 1.03
CA ILE A 50 9.87 13.74 1.12
C ILE A 50 11.02 14.36 1.91
N ASN A 51 11.92 13.52 2.39
CA ASN A 51 13.10 13.95 3.14
C ASN A 51 13.90 15.01 2.36
N PRO A 52 14.23 16.16 2.96
CA PRO A 52 14.94 17.25 2.28
C PRO A 52 16.35 16.89 1.79
N LYS A 53 16.95 15.81 2.28
CA LYS A 53 18.23 15.28 1.78
C LYS A 53 18.11 14.67 0.37
N ILE A 54 16.88 14.38 -0.10
CA ILE A 54 16.64 13.76 -1.41
C ILE A 54 16.72 14.81 -2.52
N VAL A 55 17.56 14.56 -3.52
CA VAL A 55 17.58 15.33 -4.76
C VAL A 55 16.46 14.85 -5.68
N ALA A 56 15.32 15.56 -5.64
CA ALA A 56 14.13 15.19 -6.40
C ALA A 56 14.23 15.66 -7.86
N ILE A 57 14.11 14.72 -8.80
CA ILE A 57 14.20 14.93 -10.24
C ILE A 57 12.83 14.63 -10.86
N PRO A 58 12.00 15.65 -11.11
CA PRO A 58 10.67 15.46 -11.69
C PRO A 58 10.76 15.18 -13.20
N VAL A 59 10.09 14.13 -13.66
CA VAL A 59 9.93 13.83 -15.08
C VAL A 59 8.49 14.08 -15.49
N TYR A 60 8.30 15.04 -16.36
CA TYR A 60 7.00 15.39 -16.90
C TYR A 60 6.71 14.53 -18.12
N TYR A 61 5.70 13.69 -18.02
CA TYR A 61 5.26 12.84 -19.13
C TYR A 61 3.77 13.06 -19.39
N ASP A 62 3.49 13.89 -20.37
CA ASP A 62 2.14 14.11 -20.84
C ASP A 62 2.00 13.57 -22.26
N ALA A 63 1.39 12.41 -22.37
CA ALA A 63 1.09 11.79 -23.66
C ALA A 63 -0.42 11.58 -23.79
N PRO A 64 -1.01 11.86 -24.98
CA PRO A 64 -2.39 11.54 -25.28
C PRO A 64 -2.74 10.07 -24.99
N LYS A 65 -4.00 9.79 -24.63
CA LYS A 65 -4.46 8.41 -24.32
C LYS A 65 -4.11 7.41 -25.42
N ILE A 66 -4.21 7.81 -26.69
CA ILE A 66 -3.88 6.96 -27.83
C ILE A 66 -2.40 6.58 -27.85
N ILE A 67 -1.49 7.51 -27.55
CA ILE A 67 -0.06 7.24 -27.47
C ILE A 67 0.23 6.31 -26.29
N LYS A 68 -0.41 6.50 -25.14
CA LYS A 68 -0.31 5.59 -23.99
C LYS A 68 -0.73 4.17 -24.36
N ALA A 69 -1.83 4.00 -25.10
CA ALA A 69 -2.28 2.71 -25.59
C ALA A 69 -1.26 2.08 -26.55
N ILE A 70 -0.76 2.83 -27.55
CA ILE A 70 0.29 2.37 -28.48
C ILE A 70 1.53 1.91 -27.72
N ASN A 71 1.94 2.66 -26.70
CA ASN A 71 3.09 2.30 -25.86
C ASN A 71 2.90 0.96 -25.14
N VAL A 72 1.68 0.66 -24.68
CA VAL A 72 1.36 -0.65 -24.10
C VAL A 72 1.52 -1.75 -25.15
N TYR A 73 0.96 -1.58 -26.36
CA TYR A 73 1.07 -2.59 -27.43
C TYR A 73 2.51 -2.81 -27.90
N THR A 74 3.35 -1.77 -27.87
CA THR A 74 4.77 -1.84 -28.31
C THR A 74 5.75 -2.16 -27.17
N GLY A 75 5.27 -2.39 -25.95
CA GLY A 75 6.10 -2.66 -24.78
C GLY A 75 6.91 -1.47 -24.27
N ARG A 76 6.51 -0.25 -24.63
CA ARG A 76 7.09 0.98 -24.08
C ARG A 76 6.38 1.42 -22.81
N ILE A 77 6.25 0.49 -21.86
CA ILE A 77 5.51 0.72 -20.59
C ILE A 77 6.30 1.56 -19.59
N ASN A 78 7.61 1.70 -19.77
CA ASN A 78 8.47 2.50 -18.90
C ASN A 78 8.64 3.92 -19.48
N ARG A 79 8.31 4.94 -18.68
CA ARG A 79 8.37 6.34 -19.10
C ARG A 79 9.79 6.93 -19.08
N TYR A 80 10.74 6.28 -18.41
CA TYR A 80 12.09 6.78 -18.19
C TYR A 80 13.09 6.29 -19.24
N TYR A 81 12.68 5.45 -20.17
CA TYR A 81 13.58 4.79 -21.12
C TYR A 81 14.49 5.75 -21.87
N ASN A 82 13.98 6.92 -22.26
CA ASN A 82 14.75 7.90 -23.05
C ASN A 82 15.59 8.86 -22.21
N VAL A 83 15.43 8.88 -20.89
CA VAL A 83 16.09 9.88 -20.02
C VAL A 83 16.92 9.25 -18.90
N PHE A 84 16.77 7.95 -18.68
CA PHE A 84 17.37 7.27 -17.53
C PHE A 84 18.89 7.41 -17.50
N GLU A 85 19.56 7.24 -18.63
CA GLU A 85 21.02 7.30 -18.71
C GLU A 85 21.59 8.69 -18.40
N GLU A 86 20.82 9.75 -18.62
CA GLU A 86 21.24 11.13 -18.34
C GLU A 86 21.42 11.38 -16.83
N TYR A 87 20.79 10.55 -15.98
CA TYR A 87 20.85 10.66 -14.53
C TYR A 87 21.82 9.67 -13.87
N ILE A 88 22.49 8.84 -14.67
CA ILE A 88 23.55 7.95 -14.19
C ILE A 88 24.89 8.64 -14.43
N ASP A 89 25.42 9.28 -13.40
CA ASP A 89 26.79 9.82 -13.40
C ASP A 89 27.75 8.92 -12.60
N ASP A 90 29.03 9.22 -12.64
CA ASP A 90 30.10 8.44 -12.01
C ASP A 90 29.96 8.33 -10.47
N SER A 91 29.13 9.15 -9.85
CA SER A 91 28.87 9.08 -8.40
C SER A 91 27.90 7.99 -8.03
N ILE A 92 27.01 7.54 -8.93
CA ILE A 92 25.98 6.53 -8.67
C ILE A 92 26.60 5.13 -8.67
N ASP A 93 26.42 4.41 -7.58
CA ASP A 93 26.85 3.01 -7.45
C ASP A 93 25.67 2.01 -7.38
N THR A 94 24.48 2.50 -7.06
CA THR A 94 23.30 1.69 -6.83
C THR A 94 22.05 2.28 -7.50
N VAL A 95 21.28 1.46 -8.19
CA VAL A 95 19.96 1.82 -8.70
C VAL A 95 18.89 1.06 -7.94
N VAL A 96 17.88 1.78 -7.46
CA VAL A 96 16.69 1.22 -6.81
C VAL A 96 15.50 1.43 -7.72
N PHE A 97 14.92 0.34 -8.21
CA PHE A 97 13.68 0.36 -8.98
C PHE A 97 12.49 0.11 -8.05
N ASP A 98 11.64 1.11 -7.91
CA ASP A 98 10.41 1.02 -7.13
C ASP A 98 9.28 0.51 -8.03
N THR A 99 9.10 -0.76 -8.02
CA THR A 99 8.32 -1.69 -8.85
C THR A 99 9.06 -2.25 -10.06
N SER A 100 8.67 -3.44 -10.49
CA SER A 100 9.19 -4.10 -11.69
C SER A 100 8.91 -3.32 -12.99
N ILE A 101 7.83 -2.54 -13.03
CA ILE A 101 7.55 -1.66 -14.18
C ILE A 101 8.62 -0.57 -14.30
N ALA A 102 9.10 -0.03 -13.17
CA ALA A 102 10.16 0.96 -13.17
C ALA A 102 11.50 0.39 -13.67
N SER A 103 11.73 -0.91 -13.49
CA SER A 103 12.94 -1.58 -13.97
C SER A 103 12.88 -2.01 -15.45
N HIS A 104 11.69 -2.05 -16.06
CA HIS A 104 11.50 -2.58 -17.42
C HIS A 104 12.45 -1.94 -18.43
N LYS A 105 13.30 -2.78 -19.06
CA LYS A 105 14.42 -2.41 -19.96
C LYS A 105 15.55 -1.59 -19.32
N LEU A 106 15.31 -0.85 -18.22
CA LEU A 106 16.34 -0.06 -17.55
C LEU A 106 17.29 -0.91 -16.74
N ILE A 107 16.82 -2.08 -16.27
CA ILE A 107 17.67 -3.01 -15.50
C ILE A 107 18.89 -3.47 -16.29
N ASN A 108 18.74 -3.68 -17.61
CA ASN A 108 19.86 -4.07 -18.47
C ASN A 108 20.90 -2.95 -18.54
N ILE A 109 20.46 -1.70 -18.70
CA ILE A 109 21.35 -0.52 -18.74
C ILE A 109 22.11 -0.41 -17.41
N ALA A 110 21.43 -0.58 -16.28
CA ALA A 110 22.08 -0.54 -14.96
C ALA A 110 23.14 -1.66 -14.82
N LYS A 111 22.85 -2.88 -15.30
CA LYS A 111 23.80 -4.00 -15.25
C LYS A 111 24.97 -3.80 -16.21
N GLU A 112 24.75 -3.28 -17.41
CA GLU A 112 25.84 -2.91 -18.37
C GLU A 112 26.78 -1.87 -17.77
N ARG A 113 26.24 -0.94 -16.98
CA ARG A 113 27.03 0.07 -16.22
C ARG A 113 27.65 -0.49 -14.93
N LYS A 114 27.48 -1.80 -14.65
CA LYS A 114 27.97 -2.50 -13.44
C LYS A 114 27.45 -1.94 -12.13
N LEU A 115 26.28 -1.31 -12.14
CA LEU A 115 25.65 -0.79 -10.94
C LEU A 115 25.03 -1.92 -10.13
N LYS A 116 24.97 -1.76 -8.81
CA LYS A 116 24.13 -2.60 -7.95
C LYS A 116 22.66 -2.32 -8.24
N VAL A 117 21.85 -3.35 -8.29
CA VAL A 117 20.42 -3.23 -8.59
C VAL A 117 19.56 -3.80 -7.47
N ILE A 118 18.70 -2.95 -6.93
CA ILE A 118 17.65 -3.33 -5.99
C ILE A 118 16.31 -3.15 -6.70
N THR A 119 15.44 -4.16 -6.69
CA THR A 119 14.04 -3.97 -7.09
C THR A 119 13.12 -4.17 -5.90
N ILE A 120 12.22 -3.20 -5.69
CA ILE A 120 11.18 -3.23 -4.66
C ILE A 120 9.88 -3.70 -5.32
N HIS A 121 9.28 -4.74 -4.77
CA HIS A 121 8.01 -5.29 -5.23
C HIS A 121 6.93 -4.94 -4.22
N HIS A 122 6.02 -4.03 -4.61
CA HIS A 122 4.89 -3.62 -3.75
C HIS A 122 3.82 -4.72 -3.65
N ASN A 123 3.78 -5.57 -4.66
CA ASN A 123 2.87 -6.72 -4.79
C ASN A 123 3.36 -7.64 -5.90
N TYR A 124 2.70 -8.80 -6.08
CA TYR A 124 2.80 -9.58 -7.30
C TYR A 124 2.04 -8.86 -8.41
N GLN A 125 2.78 -8.12 -9.23
CA GLN A 125 2.24 -7.10 -10.15
C GLN A 125 1.36 -7.69 -11.25
N VAL A 126 1.61 -8.93 -11.68
CA VAL A 126 0.79 -9.62 -12.68
C VAL A 126 -0.63 -9.88 -12.17
N GLU A 127 -0.79 -10.27 -10.91
CA GLU A 127 -2.11 -10.46 -10.30
C GLU A 127 -2.86 -9.12 -10.20
N PHE A 128 -2.19 -8.10 -9.69
CA PHE A 128 -2.75 -6.76 -9.62
C PHE A 128 -3.22 -6.24 -10.98
N ALA A 129 -2.39 -6.39 -12.03
CA ALA A 129 -2.74 -5.92 -13.37
C ALA A 129 -3.92 -6.68 -13.99
N LYS A 130 -4.09 -7.97 -13.66
CA LYS A 130 -5.26 -8.74 -14.13
C LYS A 130 -6.57 -8.21 -13.57
N ASP A 131 -6.56 -7.70 -12.35
CA ASP A 131 -7.76 -7.23 -11.66
C ASP A 131 -8.12 -5.78 -12.01
N ASP A 132 -7.11 -4.91 -12.19
CA ASP A 132 -7.29 -3.45 -12.29
C ASP A 132 -7.19 -2.89 -13.73
N THR A 133 -6.88 -3.70 -14.74
CA THR A 133 -6.65 -3.21 -16.10
C THR A 133 -7.90 -3.34 -17.00
N PRO A 134 -8.27 -2.29 -17.76
CA PRO A 134 -9.32 -2.37 -18.76
C PRO A 134 -9.06 -3.46 -19.81
N ILE A 135 -10.12 -4.16 -20.21
CA ILE A 135 -10.05 -5.32 -21.11
C ILE A 135 -9.34 -5.03 -22.44
N SER A 136 -9.49 -3.80 -22.96
CA SER A 136 -8.92 -3.36 -24.24
C SER A 136 -7.37 -3.40 -24.30
N ILE A 137 -6.70 -3.21 -23.16
CA ILE A 137 -5.24 -3.21 -23.09
C ILE A 137 -4.70 -4.27 -22.12
N LYS A 138 -5.57 -5.06 -21.50
CA LYS A 138 -5.23 -6.01 -20.44
C LYS A 138 -4.19 -7.02 -20.88
N TYR A 139 -4.43 -7.71 -21.99
CA TYR A 139 -3.53 -8.77 -22.42
C TYR A 139 -2.13 -8.28 -22.77
N PRO A 140 -1.94 -7.24 -23.60
CA PRO A 140 -0.59 -6.73 -23.89
C PRO A 140 0.08 -6.15 -22.65
N LEU A 141 -0.66 -5.44 -21.77
CA LEU A 141 -0.08 -4.89 -20.56
C LEU A 141 0.39 -5.98 -19.59
N VAL A 142 -0.44 -6.98 -19.31
CA VAL A 142 -0.09 -8.12 -18.44
C VAL A 142 1.11 -8.88 -18.98
N TYR A 143 1.19 -9.07 -20.29
CA TYR A 143 2.36 -9.71 -20.93
C TYR A 143 3.65 -8.93 -20.63
N TRP A 144 3.64 -7.61 -20.82
CA TRP A 144 4.83 -6.80 -20.57
C TRP A 144 5.18 -6.66 -19.09
N ILE A 145 4.17 -6.59 -18.22
CA ILE A 145 4.38 -6.60 -16.78
C ILE A 145 5.04 -7.91 -16.35
N LYS A 146 4.55 -9.06 -16.85
CA LYS A 146 5.17 -10.35 -16.56
C LYS A 146 6.64 -10.38 -16.99
N LYS A 147 6.96 -9.87 -18.19
CA LYS A 147 8.35 -9.79 -18.69
C LYS A 147 9.21 -8.84 -17.85
N ALA A 148 8.66 -7.71 -17.43
CA ALA A 148 9.36 -6.76 -16.56
C ALA A 148 9.65 -7.37 -15.17
N GLU A 149 8.68 -8.08 -14.62
CA GLU A 149 8.78 -8.72 -13.29
C GLU A 149 9.76 -9.90 -13.31
N GLU A 150 9.71 -10.75 -14.34
CA GLU A 150 10.68 -11.80 -14.57
C GLU A 150 12.11 -11.24 -14.66
N ALA A 151 12.32 -10.21 -15.48
CA ALA A 151 13.62 -9.57 -15.63
C ALA A 151 14.12 -8.93 -14.33
N ALA A 152 13.23 -8.27 -13.59
CA ALA A 152 13.54 -7.69 -12.28
C ALA A 152 13.98 -8.76 -11.28
N VAL A 153 13.21 -9.84 -11.14
CA VAL A 153 13.51 -10.91 -10.20
C VAL A 153 14.85 -11.58 -10.49
N VAL A 154 15.16 -11.82 -11.77
CA VAL A 154 16.36 -12.55 -12.16
C VAL A 154 17.63 -11.67 -12.10
N ASN A 155 17.53 -10.40 -12.47
CA ASN A 155 18.70 -9.54 -12.66
C ASN A 155 18.99 -8.59 -11.49
N SER A 156 18.12 -8.50 -10.49
CA SER A 156 18.40 -7.69 -9.29
C SER A 156 19.40 -8.39 -8.36
N ASP A 157 20.30 -7.63 -7.78
CA ASP A 157 21.21 -8.13 -6.74
C ASP A 157 20.42 -8.43 -5.44
N ILE A 158 19.33 -7.68 -5.18
CA ILE A 158 18.34 -7.97 -4.15
C ILE A 158 16.93 -7.60 -4.66
N ASN A 159 15.97 -8.48 -4.39
CA ASN A 159 14.54 -8.25 -4.52
C ASN A 159 13.94 -7.99 -3.14
N ILE A 160 13.32 -6.83 -2.94
CA ILE A 160 12.69 -6.45 -1.69
C ILE A 160 11.17 -6.53 -1.86
N CYS A 161 10.50 -7.33 -1.05
CA CYS A 161 9.04 -7.44 -1.02
C CYS A 161 8.46 -6.74 0.22
N LEU A 162 7.20 -6.29 0.12
CA LEU A 162 6.49 -5.72 1.26
C LEU A 162 5.78 -6.80 2.09
N THR A 163 5.52 -7.98 1.52
CA THR A 163 4.91 -9.09 2.25
C THR A 163 5.60 -10.41 1.94
N LYS A 164 5.49 -11.36 2.86
CA LYS A 164 5.98 -12.73 2.65
C LYS A 164 5.17 -13.47 1.58
N SER A 165 3.91 -13.13 1.44
CA SER A 165 3.04 -13.68 0.39
C SER A 165 3.53 -13.30 -1.01
N ASP A 166 3.91 -12.03 -1.21
CA ASP A 166 4.45 -11.57 -2.49
C ASP A 166 5.82 -12.19 -2.80
N GLU A 167 6.69 -12.30 -1.79
CA GLU A 167 7.97 -13.02 -1.93
C GLU A 167 7.76 -14.45 -2.42
N ASN A 168 6.84 -15.18 -1.79
CA ASN A 168 6.55 -16.57 -2.18
C ASN A 168 5.99 -16.63 -3.60
N ALA A 169 5.04 -15.77 -3.96
CA ALA A 169 4.47 -15.72 -5.29
C ALA A 169 5.54 -15.46 -6.37
N LEU A 170 6.42 -14.48 -6.14
CA LEU A 170 7.50 -14.16 -7.08
C LEU A 170 8.52 -15.30 -7.22
N LYS A 171 8.88 -15.95 -6.11
CA LYS A 171 9.76 -17.14 -6.14
C LYS A 171 9.16 -18.29 -6.94
N ASP A 172 7.90 -18.57 -6.71
CA ASP A 172 7.21 -19.70 -7.35
C ASP A 172 7.00 -19.48 -8.85
N HIS A 173 6.74 -18.22 -9.26
CA HIS A 173 6.47 -17.90 -10.65
C HIS A 173 7.72 -17.63 -11.50
N TYR A 174 8.82 -17.17 -10.91
CA TYR A 174 9.98 -16.72 -11.69
C TYR A 174 11.28 -17.39 -11.32
N CYS A 175 11.78 -17.24 -10.10
CA CYS A 175 13.09 -17.76 -9.73
C CYS A 175 13.21 -18.05 -8.24
N LYS A 176 13.28 -19.34 -7.88
CA LYS A 176 13.40 -19.79 -6.47
C LYS A 176 14.76 -19.44 -5.84
N THR A 177 15.80 -19.29 -6.65
CA THR A 177 17.17 -19.02 -6.20
C THR A 177 17.52 -17.54 -6.17
N ALA A 178 16.65 -16.65 -6.69
CA ALA A 178 16.86 -15.22 -6.60
C ALA A 178 16.87 -14.76 -5.13
N ARG A 179 17.68 -13.73 -4.85
CA ARG A 179 17.83 -13.21 -3.51
C ARG A 179 16.66 -12.31 -3.16
N PHE A 180 15.89 -12.71 -2.16
CA PHE A 180 14.74 -11.97 -1.66
C PHE A 180 14.91 -11.56 -0.19
N LYS A 181 14.32 -10.42 0.16
CA LYS A 181 14.15 -9.93 1.52
C LYS A 181 12.76 -9.33 1.67
N VAL A 182 12.15 -9.47 2.85
CA VAL A 182 10.90 -8.80 3.21
C VAL A 182 11.24 -7.58 4.05
N LEU A 183 10.87 -6.41 3.56
CA LEU A 183 11.03 -5.13 4.26
C LEU A 183 9.80 -4.81 5.13
N GLY A 184 8.62 -5.22 4.67
CA GLY A 184 7.36 -4.80 5.26
C GLY A 184 6.99 -3.36 4.86
N ILE A 185 5.78 -2.96 5.27
CA ILE A 185 5.34 -1.57 5.18
C ILE A 185 5.72 -0.83 6.46
N PHE A 186 5.82 0.49 6.39
CA PHE A 186 6.03 1.37 7.55
C PHE A 186 5.63 2.80 7.21
N GLU A 187 5.50 3.64 8.23
CA GLU A 187 5.16 5.05 8.08
C GLU A 187 6.25 5.84 7.32
N PRO A 188 5.89 6.84 6.50
CA PRO A 188 6.86 7.62 5.74
C PRO A 188 7.69 8.59 6.59
N GLU A 189 7.25 8.86 7.81
CA GLU A 189 7.89 9.70 8.82
C GLU A 189 7.39 9.31 10.21
N ASP A 190 8.16 9.63 11.24
CA ASP A 190 7.71 9.41 12.61
C ASP A 190 6.66 10.46 12.98
N GLU A 191 5.43 10.02 13.14
CA GLU A 191 4.36 10.84 13.67
C GLU A 191 4.12 10.52 15.14
N PRO A 192 3.84 11.54 15.98
CA PRO A 192 3.51 11.29 17.36
C PRO A 192 2.25 10.42 17.47
N PRO A 193 2.19 9.49 18.44
CA PRO A 193 1.01 8.68 18.66
C PRO A 193 -0.19 9.58 19.01
N VAL A 194 -1.28 9.37 18.31
CA VAL A 194 -2.54 10.03 18.64
C VAL A 194 -3.16 9.29 19.82
N ARG A 195 -3.40 9.95 20.94
CA ARG A 195 -4.07 9.33 22.09
C ARG A 195 -5.58 9.32 21.85
N PRO A 196 -6.20 8.14 21.70
CA PRO A 196 -7.64 8.03 21.62
C PRO A 196 -8.26 8.42 22.98
N LYS A 197 -9.47 8.98 22.95
CA LYS A 197 -10.23 9.19 24.18
C LYS A 197 -10.62 7.83 24.75
N GLU A 198 -10.35 7.60 26.03
CA GLU A 198 -10.92 6.45 26.72
C GLU A 198 -12.45 6.56 26.69
N ARG A 199 -13.10 5.57 26.10
CA ARG A 199 -14.56 5.43 26.14
C ARG A 199 -14.86 4.06 26.76
N LYS A 200 -15.70 4.06 27.77
CA LYS A 200 -16.25 2.81 28.33
C LYS A 200 -17.56 2.52 27.60
N ASP A 201 -17.73 1.27 27.19
CA ASP A 201 -18.97 0.66 26.72
C ASP A 201 -19.62 1.35 25.49
N SER A 202 -18.84 1.75 24.50
CA SER A 202 -19.39 2.21 23.23
C SER A 202 -19.05 1.22 22.09
N HIS A 203 -20.03 0.97 21.21
CA HIS A 203 -19.96 0.01 20.11
C HIS A 203 -19.92 0.76 18.77
N ASN A 204 -18.98 1.71 18.63
CA ASN A 204 -18.84 2.53 17.44
C ASN A 204 -17.83 1.91 16.48
N TYR A 205 -18.33 1.49 15.33
CA TYR A 205 -17.54 0.92 14.25
C TYR A 205 -17.29 1.96 13.17
N ILE A 206 -16.13 1.93 12.53
CA ILE A 206 -15.81 2.81 11.42
C ILE A 206 -15.24 2.05 10.22
N ILE A 207 -15.68 2.45 9.03
CA ILE A 207 -15.08 2.10 7.75
C ILE A 207 -14.58 3.38 7.11
N THR A 208 -13.30 3.45 6.72
CA THR A 208 -12.77 4.61 6.01
C THR A 208 -12.33 4.29 4.59
N GLY A 209 -12.25 5.31 3.73
CA GLY A 209 -11.66 5.12 2.42
C GLY A 209 -11.95 6.19 1.37
N ASN A 210 -11.43 5.97 0.17
CA ASN A 210 -11.85 6.73 -0.99
C ASN A 210 -13.12 6.09 -1.56
N LEU A 211 -14.27 6.71 -1.27
CA LEU A 211 -15.61 6.17 -1.59
C LEU A 211 -16.01 6.41 -3.06
N SER A 212 -15.16 7.07 -3.85
CA SER A 212 -15.35 7.20 -5.31
C SER A 212 -14.66 6.10 -6.11
N VAL A 213 -13.75 5.35 -5.50
CA VAL A 213 -12.97 4.31 -6.19
C VAL A 213 -13.75 3.01 -6.25
N LYS A 214 -13.87 2.47 -7.46
CA LYS A 214 -14.60 1.22 -7.74
C LYS A 214 -14.19 0.06 -6.84
N GLN A 215 -12.89 -0.14 -6.62
CA GLN A 215 -12.40 -1.19 -5.72
C GLN A 215 -12.94 -1.06 -4.28
N THR A 216 -13.14 0.17 -3.81
CA THR A 216 -13.73 0.42 -2.48
C THR A 216 -15.23 0.12 -2.49
N THR A 217 -15.96 0.63 -3.49
CA THR A 217 -17.43 0.46 -3.57
C THR A 217 -17.81 -0.99 -3.85
N ASP A 218 -17.06 -1.71 -4.70
CA ASP A 218 -17.29 -3.13 -4.99
C ASP A 218 -17.11 -4.04 -3.76
N ALA A 219 -16.29 -3.61 -2.79
CA ALA A 219 -16.16 -4.31 -1.52
C ALA A 219 -17.19 -3.84 -0.48
N LEU A 220 -17.42 -2.54 -0.38
CA LEU A 220 -18.24 -1.91 0.66
C LEU A 220 -19.74 -2.22 0.49
N TYR A 221 -20.27 -2.10 -0.72
CA TYR A 221 -21.72 -2.29 -0.94
C TYR A 221 -22.21 -3.72 -0.65
N PRO A 222 -21.55 -4.79 -1.13
CA PRO A 222 -21.89 -6.14 -0.71
C PRO A 222 -21.68 -6.35 0.79
N TRP A 223 -20.63 -5.76 1.37
CA TRP A 223 -20.37 -5.87 2.80
C TRP A 223 -21.52 -5.30 3.64
N ILE A 224 -22.02 -4.09 3.31
CA ILE A 224 -23.14 -3.48 4.01
C ILE A 224 -24.39 -4.38 3.90
N ARG A 225 -24.68 -4.93 2.72
CA ARG A 225 -25.87 -5.76 2.51
C ARG A 225 -25.81 -7.12 3.22
N THR A 226 -24.63 -7.73 3.30
CA THR A 226 -24.45 -9.09 3.80
C THR A 226 -23.98 -9.13 5.25
N TYR A 227 -22.91 -8.39 5.55
CA TYR A 227 -22.24 -8.52 6.85
C TYR A 227 -22.74 -7.54 7.92
N TYR A 228 -23.22 -6.36 7.54
CA TYR A 228 -23.74 -5.42 8.53
C TYR A 228 -24.98 -5.94 9.28
N PRO A 229 -25.96 -6.62 8.64
CA PRO A 229 -27.03 -7.29 9.37
C PRO A 229 -26.53 -8.34 10.36
N ILE A 230 -25.49 -9.10 10.01
CA ILE A 230 -24.86 -10.08 10.91
C ILE A 230 -24.19 -9.38 12.09
N LEU A 231 -23.50 -8.25 11.83
CA LEU A 231 -22.93 -7.41 12.88
C LEU A 231 -24.01 -6.97 13.87
N LYS A 232 -25.13 -6.41 13.37
CA LYS A 232 -26.26 -5.96 14.21
C LYS A 232 -26.95 -7.08 15.00
N GLN A 233 -26.96 -8.30 14.45
CA GLN A 233 -27.48 -9.46 15.18
C GLN A 233 -26.54 -9.94 16.30
N THR A 234 -25.22 -9.78 16.09
CA THR A 234 -24.19 -10.23 17.03
C THR A 234 -23.89 -9.17 18.08
N ASP A 235 -23.95 -7.90 17.69
CA ASP A 235 -23.77 -6.70 18.50
C ASP A 235 -24.95 -5.73 18.25
N PRO A 236 -26.06 -5.84 18.98
CA PRO A 236 -27.24 -5.00 18.79
C PRO A 236 -26.99 -3.50 19.01
N GLU A 237 -25.97 -3.14 19.81
CA GLU A 237 -25.58 -1.75 20.08
C GLU A 237 -24.66 -1.16 19.02
N ALA A 238 -24.17 -1.97 18.06
CA ALA A 238 -23.27 -1.51 17.02
C ALA A 238 -23.81 -0.31 16.26
N ARG A 239 -22.99 0.75 16.18
CA ARG A 239 -23.21 1.94 15.34
C ARG A 239 -22.09 1.98 14.30
N LEU A 240 -22.45 2.09 13.03
CA LEU A 240 -21.48 2.12 11.96
C LEU A 240 -21.41 3.50 11.32
N THR A 241 -20.20 4.02 11.23
CA THR A 241 -19.89 5.22 10.45
C THR A 241 -19.07 4.84 9.22
N VAL A 242 -19.52 5.25 8.04
CA VAL A 242 -18.75 5.17 6.79
C VAL A 242 -18.22 6.55 6.46
N ALA A 243 -16.89 6.74 6.55
CA ALA A 243 -16.25 8.04 6.35
C ALA A 243 -15.27 8.01 5.17
N GLY A 244 -15.33 9.00 4.28
CA GLY A 244 -14.37 9.03 3.18
C GLY A 244 -14.62 10.05 2.09
N TYR A 245 -13.71 10.02 1.12
CA TYR A 245 -13.68 11.01 0.06
C TYR A 245 -14.70 10.68 -1.05
N MET A 246 -15.51 11.67 -1.44
CA MET A 246 -16.45 11.65 -2.57
C MET A 246 -17.35 10.40 -2.60
N PRO A 247 -18.24 10.18 -1.61
CA PRO A 247 -19.23 9.11 -1.67
C PRO A 247 -20.20 9.32 -2.85
N GLN A 248 -20.56 8.22 -3.50
CA GLN A 248 -21.52 8.22 -4.60
C GLN A 248 -22.96 8.20 -4.06
N LYS A 249 -23.92 8.59 -4.88
CA LYS A 249 -25.35 8.68 -4.50
C LYS A 249 -25.88 7.35 -3.98
N GLU A 250 -25.51 6.25 -4.62
CA GLU A 250 -25.92 4.91 -4.24
C GLU A 250 -25.49 4.53 -2.83
N LEU A 251 -24.34 5.07 -2.37
CA LEU A 251 -23.88 4.82 -0.99
C LEU A 251 -24.75 5.53 0.04
N TYR A 252 -25.19 6.76 -0.24
CA TYR A 252 -26.12 7.47 0.66
C TYR A 252 -27.46 6.73 0.78
N GLU A 253 -27.99 6.24 -0.35
CA GLU A 253 -29.23 5.46 -0.37
C GLU A 253 -29.09 4.16 0.45
N LEU A 254 -27.95 3.48 0.27
CA LEU A 254 -27.64 2.25 0.99
C LEU A 254 -27.45 2.49 2.50
N CYS A 255 -26.71 3.52 2.87
CA CYS A 255 -26.48 3.88 4.28
C CYS A 255 -27.80 4.26 4.97
N SER A 256 -28.65 5.03 4.28
CA SER A 256 -30.00 5.38 4.81
C SER A 256 -30.89 4.16 5.04
N LEU A 257 -30.83 3.15 4.14
CA LEU A 257 -31.61 1.92 4.27
C LEU A 257 -31.23 1.10 5.52
N TYR A 258 -29.95 1.14 5.91
CA TYR A 258 -29.40 0.35 7.00
C TYR A 258 -29.14 1.15 8.28
N ASP A 259 -29.56 2.41 8.36
CA ASP A 259 -29.29 3.32 9.48
C ASP A 259 -27.79 3.45 9.81
N ILE A 260 -26.99 3.71 8.77
CA ILE A 260 -25.54 3.87 8.83
C ILE A 260 -25.19 5.34 8.66
N ASP A 261 -24.37 5.88 9.54
CA ASP A 261 -23.85 7.24 9.43
C ASP A 261 -22.86 7.37 8.28
N ILE A 262 -23.00 8.43 7.46
CA ILE A 262 -22.08 8.73 6.38
C ILE A 262 -21.42 10.09 6.55
N VAL A 263 -20.08 10.09 6.49
CA VAL A 263 -19.26 11.31 6.60
C VAL A 263 -18.53 11.55 5.28
N ALA A 264 -19.01 12.52 4.53
CA ALA A 264 -18.53 12.83 3.20
C ALA A 264 -17.35 13.80 3.23
N SER A 265 -16.21 13.39 2.68
CA SER A 265 -15.03 14.23 2.47
C SER A 265 -14.62 15.09 3.68
N PRO A 266 -14.45 14.51 4.88
CA PRO A 266 -14.08 15.28 6.06
C PRO A 266 -12.72 15.96 5.87
N GLN A 267 -12.55 17.14 6.45
CA GLN A 267 -11.26 17.85 6.44
C GLN A 267 -10.17 17.07 7.19
N SER A 268 -10.55 16.39 8.26
CA SER A 268 -9.69 15.48 9.01
C SER A 268 -10.43 14.21 9.35
N MET A 269 -9.81 13.05 9.06
CA MET A 269 -10.31 11.73 9.45
C MET A 269 -10.05 11.42 10.93
N ALA A 270 -9.05 12.08 11.52
CA ALA A 270 -8.59 11.80 12.88
C ALA A 270 -9.71 11.90 13.93
N GLN A 271 -10.60 12.90 13.81
CA GLN A 271 -11.72 13.06 14.72
C GLN A 271 -12.62 11.81 14.76
N TYR A 272 -13.01 11.31 13.60
CA TYR A 272 -13.92 10.16 13.48
C TYR A 272 -13.25 8.86 13.93
N LEU A 273 -11.97 8.70 13.63
CA LEU A 273 -11.19 7.58 14.13
C LEU A 273 -11.05 7.61 15.66
N MET A 274 -10.81 8.80 16.26
CA MET A 274 -10.76 8.93 17.73
C MET A 274 -12.10 8.65 18.41
N GLU A 275 -13.21 8.87 17.71
CA GLU A 275 -14.57 8.63 18.21
C GLU A 275 -15.04 7.17 18.02
N SER A 276 -14.26 6.34 17.37
CA SER A 276 -14.58 4.95 17.09
C SER A 276 -13.86 3.98 18.03
N ASP A 277 -14.47 2.81 18.23
CA ASP A 277 -13.93 1.74 19.08
C ASP A 277 -13.35 0.60 18.26
N PHE A 278 -13.94 0.33 17.10
CA PHE A 278 -13.61 -0.78 16.22
C PHE A 278 -13.45 -0.31 14.78
N TYR A 279 -12.44 -0.84 14.11
CA TYR A 279 -12.21 -0.54 12.70
C TYR A 279 -12.62 -1.72 11.81
N ILE A 280 -13.29 -1.46 10.71
CA ILE A 280 -13.66 -2.49 9.73
C ILE A 280 -12.99 -2.20 8.38
N CYS A 281 -12.27 -3.18 7.85
CA CYS A 281 -11.71 -3.15 6.51
C CYS A 281 -12.39 -4.21 5.63
N PRO A 282 -13.45 -3.85 4.89
CA PRO A 282 -14.23 -4.81 4.10
C PRO A 282 -13.55 -5.25 2.81
N THR A 283 -12.44 -4.61 2.42
CA THR A 283 -11.76 -4.86 1.15
C THR A 283 -11.29 -6.31 1.05
N HIS A 284 -11.74 -7.01 0.02
CA HIS A 284 -11.36 -8.40 -0.27
C HIS A 284 -10.63 -8.56 -1.61
N LEU A 285 -10.64 -7.50 -2.44
CA LEU A 285 -10.05 -7.46 -3.77
C LEU A 285 -8.64 -6.86 -3.76
N GLY A 286 -7.85 -7.25 -4.77
CA GLY A 286 -6.50 -6.76 -5.03
C GLY A 286 -5.42 -7.38 -4.15
N SER A 287 -4.22 -7.47 -4.72
CA SER A 287 -3.00 -7.94 -4.06
C SER A 287 -2.35 -6.84 -3.20
N GLY A 288 -1.29 -7.18 -2.48
CA GLY A 288 -0.52 -6.29 -1.63
C GLY A 288 -1.20 -5.93 -0.29
N ILE A 289 -0.47 -5.19 0.53
CA ILE A 289 -0.91 -4.79 1.87
C ILE A 289 -2.01 -3.72 1.82
N LYS A 290 -2.98 -3.79 2.74
CA LYS A 290 -4.09 -2.83 2.83
C LYS A 290 -3.82 -1.80 3.93
N LEU A 291 -3.29 -0.64 3.56
CA LEU A 291 -2.87 0.41 4.50
C LEU A 291 -3.97 0.90 5.44
N ARG A 292 -5.25 0.72 5.08
CA ARG A 292 -6.38 1.13 5.94
C ARG A 292 -6.40 0.41 7.28
N ILE A 293 -5.86 -0.81 7.37
CA ILE A 293 -5.73 -1.52 8.64
C ILE A 293 -4.77 -0.77 9.58
N MET A 294 -3.73 -0.12 9.02
CA MET A 294 -2.84 0.73 9.80
C MET A 294 -3.57 1.88 10.48
N ASP A 295 -4.60 2.47 9.82
CA ASP A 295 -5.38 3.57 10.41
C ASP A 295 -6.05 3.12 11.73
N GLY A 296 -6.63 1.92 11.75
CA GLY A 296 -7.24 1.33 12.94
C GLY A 296 -6.21 1.03 14.03
N LEU A 297 -5.16 0.29 13.67
CA LEU A 297 -4.12 -0.13 14.62
C LEU A 297 -3.37 1.07 15.22
N ARG A 298 -3.10 2.10 14.43
CA ARG A 298 -2.47 3.36 14.87
C ARG A 298 -3.29 4.08 15.95
N MET A 299 -4.62 3.94 15.88
CA MET A 299 -5.55 4.50 16.88
C MET A 299 -5.79 3.54 18.06
N GLY A 300 -5.06 2.42 18.12
CA GLY A 300 -5.25 1.41 19.15
C GLY A 300 -6.58 0.67 19.04
N MET A 301 -7.21 0.66 17.86
CA MET A 301 -8.47 -0.02 17.65
C MET A 301 -8.24 -1.47 17.21
N PRO A 302 -9.00 -2.43 17.74
CA PRO A 302 -9.10 -3.74 17.10
C PRO A 302 -9.79 -3.62 15.74
N VAL A 303 -9.36 -4.47 14.81
CA VAL A 303 -9.73 -4.42 13.39
C VAL A 303 -10.41 -5.72 12.98
N ILE A 304 -11.57 -5.65 12.34
CA ILE A 304 -12.18 -6.76 11.62
C ILE A 304 -11.91 -6.58 10.13
N THR A 305 -11.39 -7.59 9.47
CA THR A 305 -11.02 -7.48 8.06
C THR A 305 -11.22 -8.79 7.29
N HIS A 306 -11.39 -8.70 5.97
CA HIS A 306 -11.36 -9.88 5.13
C HIS A 306 -9.95 -10.50 5.13
N LYS A 307 -9.83 -11.84 5.13
CA LYS A 307 -8.55 -12.56 5.21
C LYS A 307 -7.51 -12.12 4.17
N ASN A 308 -7.95 -11.75 2.96
CA ASN A 308 -7.04 -11.26 1.93
C ASN A 308 -6.41 -9.90 2.29
N SER A 309 -7.08 -9.10 3.11
CA SER A 309 -6.59 -7.80 3.56
C SER A 309 -5.72 -7.90 4.82
N ALA A 310 -5.79 -9.02 5.55
CA ALA A 310 -4.97 -9.26 6.74
C ALA A 310 -3.49 -9.57 6.41
N ARG A 311 -3.14 -9.75 5.14
CA ARG A 311 -1.76 -10.01 4.69
C ARG A 311 -0.82 -8.89 5.12
N GLY A 312 0.28 -9.26 5.79
CA GLY A 312 1.28 -8.31 6.30
C GLY A 312 0.97 -7.78 7.71
N TYR A 313 -0.07 -8.29 8.37
CA TYR A 313 -0.45 -7.95 9.74
C TYR A 313 -0.36 -9.16 10.68
N ASP A 314 0.55 -10.09 10.37
CA ASP A 314 0.70 -11.37 11.06
C ASP A 314 0.92 -11.22 12.57
N ALA A 315 1.65 -10.18 13.00
CA ALA A 315 1.91 -9.90 14.43
C ALA A 315 0.62 -9.55 15.22
N PHE A 316 -0.41 -9.06 14.53
CA PHE A 316 -1.67 -8.62 15.16
C PHE A 316 -2.79 -9.66 15.06
N MET A 317 -2.54 -10.78 14.38
CA MET A 317 -3.60 -11.79 14.16
C MET A 317 -4.10 -12.37 15.48
N ASN A 318 -5.43 -12.38 15.64
CA ASN A 318 -6.14 -12.82 16.83
C ASN A 318 -5.82 -12.06 18.13
N THR A 319 -5.02 -11.00 18.06
CA THR A 319 -4.77 -10.07 19.18
C THR A 319 -5.48 -8.75 18.98
N ALA A 320 -5.28 -8.11 17.83
CA ALA A 320 -5.93 -6.87 17.43
C ALA A 320 -6.52 -6.93 16.00
N VAL A 321 -6.19 -7.94 15.19
CA VAL A 321 -6.76 -8.14 13.85
C VAL A 321 -7.50 -9.47 13.81
N PHE A 322 -8.79 -9.40 13.47
CA PHE A 322 -9.71 -10.54 13.36
C PHE A 322 -10.13 -10.71 11.90
N ALA A 323 -9.74 -11.82 11.31
CA ALA A 323 -9.94 -12.05 9.88
C ALA A 323 -11.09 -13.01 9.59
N TYR A 324 -11.90 -12.66 8.60
CA TYR A 324 -13.00 -13.50 8.10
C TYR A 324 -12.89 -13.77 6.60
N ASP A 325 -13.58 -14.77 6.10
CA ASP A 325 -13.70 -15.09 4.67
C ASP A 325 -15.13 -15.37 4.19
N ASN A 326 -16.05 -15.59 5.14
CA ASN A 326 -17.46 -15.82 4.89
C ASN A 326 -18.30 -15.34 6.09
N GLU A 327 -19.61 -15.46 5.98
CA GLU A 327 -20.55 -14.98 6.98
C GLU A 327 -20.38 -15.67 8.36
N ILE A 328 -20.07 -16.97 8.37
CA ILE A 328 -19.87 -17.73 9.61
C ILE A 328 -18.63 -17.23 10.33
N SER A 329 -17.49 -17.18 9.64
CA SER A 329 -16.23 -16.70 10.23
C SER A 329 -16.28 -15.20 10.57
N PHE A 330 -17.10 -14.40 9.86
CA PHE A 330 -17.34 -13.02 10.24
C PHE A 330 -18.03 -12.91 11.61
N LYS A 331 -19.12 -13.67 11.81
CA LYS A 331 -19.81 -13.74 13.11
C LYS A 331 -18.86 -14.18 14.22
N GLU A 332 -18.07 -15.23 13.96
CA GLU A 332 -17.08 -15.74 14.92
C GLU A 332 -16.03 -14.67 15.26
N SER A 333 -15.53 -13.91 14.25
CA SER A 333 -14.59 -12.82 14.45
C SER A 333 -15.16 -11.69 15.30
N VAL A 334 -16.44 -11.32 15.08
CA VAL A 334 -17.13 -10.33 15.92
C VAL A 334 -17.25 -10.82 17.36
N VAL A 335 -17.70 -12.06 17.57
CA VAL A 335 -17.83 -12.67 18.92
C VAL A 335 -16.47 -12.72 19.63
N GLN A 336 -15.43 -13.17 18.94
CA GLN A 336 -14.08 -13.23 19.50
C GLN A 336 -13.56 -11.84 19.89
N MET A 337 -13.82 -10.84 19.07
CA MET A 337 -13.41 -9.45 19.35
C MET A 337 -14.17 -8.90 20.56
N LEU A 338 -15.49 -9.01 20.58
CA LEU A 338 -16.31 -8.53 21.71
C LEU A 338 -16.05 -9.24 23.03
N GLY A 339 -15.58 -10.49 22.97
CA GLY A 339 -15.19 -11.27 24.16
C GLY A 339 -13.85 -10.91 24.76
N LYS A 340 -13.14 -9.89 24.22
CA LYS A 340 -11.81 -9.46 24.68
C LYS A 340 -11.83 -8.03 25.20
N GLU A 341 -11.05 -7.80 26.23
CA GLU A 341 -10.66 -6.44 26.64
C GLU A 341 -9.44 -6.00 25.86
N PHE A 342 -9.50 -4.79 25.31
CA PHE A 342 -8.42 -4.21 24.54
C PHE A 342 -7.81 -3.02 25.28
N GLU A 343 -6.50 -3.09 25.50
CA GLU A 343 -5.71 -1.95 25.95
C GLU A 343 -5.18 -1.22 24.71
N ARG A 344 -5.82 -0.10 24.35
CA ARG A 344 -5.48 0.68 23.14
C ARG A 344 -4.01 1.07 23.07
N ASP A 345 -3.42 1.43 24.20
CA ASP A 345 -2.00 1.78 24.27
C ASP A 345 -1.11 0.60 23.88
N LYS A 346 -1.45 -0.63 24.26
CA LYS A 346 -0.67 -1.83 23.87
C LYS A 346 -0.76 -2.11 22.37
N ILE A 347 -1.95 -1.91 21.77
CA ILE A 347 -2.09 -2.04 20.30
C ILE A 347 -1.24 -0.97 19.60
N GLN A 348 -1.22 0.27 20.09
CA GLN A 348 -0.39 1.34 19.54
C GLN A 348 1.11 1.06 19.73
N GLU A 349 1.54 0.58 20.88
CA GLU A 349 2.93 0.21 21.11
C GLU A 349 3.39 -0.88 20.14
N GLU A 350 2.55 -1.92 19.92
CA GLU A 350 2.81 -2.96 18.93
C GLU A 350 2.85 -2.37 17.52
N TYR A 351 1.91 -1.47 17.19
CA TYR A 351 1.89 -0.77 15.91
C TYR A 351 3.19 0.00 15.66
N LEU A 352 3.67 0.77 16.64
CA LEU A 352 4.92 1.52 16.52
C LEU A 352 6.15 0.60 16.38
N ARG A 353 6.13 -0.54 17.05
CA ARG A 353 7.19 -1.55 16.95
C ARG A 353 7.27 -2.18 15.56
N GLU A 354 6.12 -2.36 14.90
CA GLU A 354 6.05 -2.98 13.58
C GLU A 354 6.15 -1.96 12.44
N PHE A 355 5.51 -0.79 12.57
CA PHE A 355 5.25 0.10 11.46
C PHE A 355 5.83 1.51 11.59
N SER A 356 6.56 1.87 12.66
CA SER A 356 7.19 3.18 12.74
C SER A 356 8.25 3.36 11.65
N PHE A 357 8.49 4.61 11.25
CA PHE A 357 9.54 4.96 10.30
C PHE A 357 10.91 4.45 10.76
N LYS A 358 11.22 4.65 12.05
CA LYS A 358 12.47 4.20 12.67
C LYS A 358 12.71 2.69 12.50
N GLU A 359 11.71 1.86 12.71
CA GLU A 359 11.83 0.41 12.52
C GLU A 359 11.93 0.04 11.03
N GLY A 360 11.24 0.77 10.14
CA GLY A 360 11.43 0.64 8.70
C GLY A 360 12.85 0.94 8.24
N VAL A 361 13.44 2.03 8.73
CA VAL A 361 14.84 2.40 8.46
C VAL A 361 15.80 1.31 8.97
N LYS A 362 15.58 0.79 10.18
CA LYS A 362 16.42 -0.28 10.75
C LYS A 362 16.39 -1.53 9.88
N ARG A 363 15.20 -2.01 9.50
CA ARG A 363 15.04 -3.17 8.60
C ARG A 363 15.70 -2.94 7.24
N LEU A 364 15.52 -1.76 6.65
CA LEU A 364 16.16 -1.43 5.37
C LEU A 364 17.68 -1.44 5.50
N LYS A 365 18.23 -0.85 6.57
CA LYS A 365 19.67 -0.85 6.82
C LYS A 365 20.24 -2.27 6.91
N GLU A 366 19.58 -3.18 7.62
CA GLU A 366 19.98 -4.60 7.72
C GLU A 366 19.94 -5.30 6.35
N ILE A 367 18.98 -4.96 5.50
CA ILE A 367 18.86 -5.53 4.14
C ILE A 367 20.00 -5.05 3.25
N VAL A 368 20.28 -3.74 3.22
CA VAL A 368 21.26 -3.16 2.29
C VAL A 368 22.71 -3.26 2.77
N SER A 369 22.96 -3.44 4.07
CA SER A 369 24.32 -3.64 4.60
C SER A 369 25.01 -4.92 4.09
N ASN A 370 24.26 -5.81 3.50
CA ASN A 370 24.73 -7.07 2.91
C ASN A 370 24.76 -7.06 1.37
N LEU A 371 24.73 -5.90 0.73
CA LEU A 371 24.75 -5.75 -0.75
C LEU A 371 26.16 -5.91 -1.35
#